data_0de2c5e7bd374cc1a5866d7cc4ad6b5e
#
_entry.id   0de2c5e7bd374cc1a5866d7cc4ad6b5e
#
_cell.length_a   1.000
_cell.length_b   1.000
_cell.length_c   1.000
_cell.angle_alpha   90.00
_cell.angle_beta   90.00
_cell.angle_gamma   90.00
#
_symmetry.space_group_name_H-M   'P 1'
#
loop_
_entity.id
_entity.type
_entity.pdbx_description
1 polymer ?
#
loop_
_entity_poly.entity_id
_entity_poly.type
_entity_poly.pdbx_seq_one_letter_code
_entity_poly.pdbx_strand_id
1 'polypeptide(L)'
;MADRHKTKFIAGKIIPAIATTTALVTGLVILEFYKIADGKNKVEHFKNGFVNLALPFFGFSEPIESEKAVYKSKNGEVAIDKLWDRFEVDNFTLQELIDHFEEKGLTITMLSSGVSLLYANFFGPAKLKDRYAMKLSDLVAHISKKPIPDHQKNVIFEICAEDQTGEDVEVPYIMMKMGN
;
A
#
# COMPACT_ATOMS: atom_id res chain seq x y z
N MET A 1 -3.26 18.81 39.61
CA MET A 1 -1.98 18.65 38.89
C MET A 1 -2.08 17.44 38.00
N ALA A 2 -1.76 17.57 36.70
CA ALA A 2 -1.79 16.40 35.78
C ALA A 2 -0.59 15.51 36.08
N ASP A 3 -0.83 14.21 36.20
CA ASP A 3 0.22 13.21 36.36
C ASP A 3 0.96 13.03 35.03
N ARG A 4 2.30 13.19 35.06
CA ARG A 4 3.18 13.07 33.87
C ARG A 4 3.02 11.74 33.15
N HIS A 5 2.90 10.63 33.88
CA HIS A 5 2.73 9.31 33.30
C HIS A 5 1.37 9.19 32.61
N LYS A 6 0.28 9.60 33.27
CA LYS A 6 -1.06 9.59 32.70
C LYS A 6 -1.16 10.45 31.46
N THR A 7 -0.55 11.65 31.49
CA THR A 7 -0.47 12.54 30.31
C THR A 7 0.26 11.89 29.15
N LYS A 8 1.40 11.22 29.41
CA LYS A 8 2.16 10.50 28.37
C LYS A 8 1.35 9.37 27.75
N PHE A 9 0.63 8.58 28.55
CA PHE A 9 -0.23 7.49 28.06
C PHE A 9 -1.36 8.03 27.17
N ILE A 10 -2.04 9.09 27.59
CA ILE A 10 -3.14 9.69 26.83
C ILE A 10 -2.63 10.34 25.55
N ALA A 11 -1.60 11.18 25.62
CA ALA A 11 -1.03 11.89 24.47
C ALA A 11 -0.39 10.95 23.46
N GLY A 12 0.26 9.88 23.93
CA GLY A 12 0.87 8.84 23.10
C GLY A 12 -0.12 7.78 22.57
N LYS A 13 -1.41 7.87 22.96
CA LYS A 13 -2.41 6.81 22.66
C LYS A 13 -1.91 5.41 23.01
N ILE A 14 -1.15 5.28 24.10
CA ILE A 14 -0.50 4.03 24.49
C ILE A 14 -1.56 3.12 25.11
N ILE A 15 -1.73 1.93 24.54
CA ILE A 15 -2.54 0.86 25.11
C ILE A 15 -1.66 0.11 26.12
N PRO A 16 -2.05 0.02 27.41
CA PRO A 16 -1.28 -0.73 28.40
C PRO A 16 -1.19 -2.21 28.01
N ALA A 17 0.04 -2.73 27.93
CA ALA A 17 0.28 -4.13 27.67
C ALA A 17 0.51 -4.88 28.99
N ILE A 18 -0.19 -6.00 29.14
CA ILE A 18 -0.04 -6.92 30.30
C ILE A 18 0.83 -8.10 29.85
N ALA A 19 1.83 -8.46 30.64
CA ALA A 19 2.79 -9.52 30.28
C ALA A 19 2.12 -10.86 29.98
N THR A 20 1.08 -11.23 30.73
CA THR A 20 0.33 -12.47 30.52
C THR A 20 -0.40 -12.51 29.18
N THR A 21 -1.07 -11.41 28.81
CA THR A 21 -1.76 -11.29 27.52
C THR A 21 -0.75 -11.32 26.38
N THR A 22 0.37 -10.59 26.52
CA THR A 22 1.43 -10.57 25.52
C THR A 22 2.03 -11.95 25.32
N ALA A 23 2.34 -12.68 26.38
CA ALA A 23 2.86 -14.05 26.31
C ALA A 23 1.88 -15.01 25.60
N LEU A 24 0.60 -14.93 25.94
CA LEU A 24 -0.43 -15.77 25.33
C LEU A 24 -0.57 -15.49 23.82
N VAL A 25 -0.68 -14.21 23.42
CA VAL A 25 -0.81 -13.82 22.01
C VAL A 25 0.44 -14.23 21.23
N THR A 26 1.63 -14.04 21.81
CA THR A 26 2.88 -14.49 21.17
C THR A 26 2.86 -15.99 20.95
N GLY A 27 2.40 -16.77 21.93
CA GLY A 27 2.25 -18.22 21.77
C GLY A 27 1.30 -18.59 20.62
N LEU A 28 0.15 -17.95 20.52
CA LEU A 28 -0.80 -18.17 19.42
C LEU A 28 -0.20 -17.82 18.05
N VAL A 29 0.51 -16.70 17.95
CA VAL A 29 1.22 -16.29 16.71
C VAL A 29 2.27 -17.33 16.30
N ILE A 30 3.02 -17.87 17.26
CA ILE A 30 4.03 -18.90 16.98
C ILE A 30 3.39 -20.20 16.48
N LEU A 31 2.20 -20.57 16.97
CA LEU A 31 1.47 -21.73 16.44
C LEU A 31 1.12 -21.54 14.96
N GLU A 32 0.69 -20.35 14.56
CA GLU A 32 0.42 -20.03 13.15
C GLU A 32 1.73 -20.03 12.34
N PHE A 33 2.84 -19.53 12.89
CA PHE A 33 4.15 -19.57 12.26
C PHE A 33 4.65 -20.99 12.01
N TYR A 34 4.41 -21.92 12.93
CA TYR A 34 4.77 -23.33 12.70
C TYR A 34 4.03 -23.93 11.52
N LYS A 35 2.80 -23.51 11.24
CA LYS A 35 2.07 -23.96 10.03
C LYS A 35 2.78 -23.50 8.75
N ILE A 36 3.30 -22.27 8.73
CA ILE A 36 4.09 -21.76 7.61
C ILE A 36 5.38 -22.59 7.46
N ALA A 37 6.09 -22.85 8.55
CA ALA A 37 7.30 -23.65 8.55
C ALA A 37 7.05 -25.11 8.09
N ASP A 38 5.85 -25.64 8.34
CA ASP A 38 5.38 -26.96 7.87
C ASP A 38 4.87 -26.93 6.41
N GLY A 39 5.03 -25.81 5.71
CA GLY A 39 4.65 -25.67 4.31
C GLY A 39 3.15 -25.47 4.05
N LYS A 40 2.36 -25.14 5.06
CA LYS A 40 0.95 -24.76 4.87
C LYS A 40 0.89 -23.40 4.16
N ASN A 41 0.13 -23.33 3.07
CA ASN A 41 0.06 -22.14 2.20
C ASN A 41 -1.36 -21.73 1.81
N LYS A 42 -2.38 -22.45 2.30
CA LYS A 42 -3.78 -22.11 2.06
C LYS A 42 -4.35 -21.37 3.25
N VAL A 43 -5.20 -20.39 3.00
CA VAL A 43 -5.79 -19.52 4.02
C VAL A 43 -6.59 -20.31 5.06
N GLU A 44 -7.23 -21.42 4.67
CA GLU A 44 -8.05 -22.26 5.53
C GLU A 44 -7.23 -22.95 6.64
N HIS A 45 -5.91 -23.07 6.45
CA HIS A 45 -5.02 -23.64 7.44
C HIS A 45 -4.79 -22.72 8.63
N PHE A 46 -5.01 -21.41 8.45
CA PHE A 46 -4.72 -20.39 9.45
C PHE A 46 -5.97 -20.00 10.23
N LYS A 47 -5.78 -19.45 11.42
CA LYS A 47 -6.88 -19.01 12.27
C LYS A 47 -6.58 -17.65 12.87
N ASN A 48 -7.59 -16.78 12.88
CA ASN A 48 -7.59 -15.59 13.71
C ASN A 48 -7.94 -16.00 15.13
N GLY A 49 -7.09 -15.67 16.10
CA GLY A 49 -7.33 -15.96 17.51
C GLY A 49 -7.83 -14.73 18.25
N PHE A 50 -8.89 -14.91 19.02
CA PHE A 50 -9.46 -13.90 19.93
C PHE A 50 -9.40 -14.41 21.35
N VAL A 51 -8.86 -13.61 22.25
CA VAL A 51 -8.69 -13.98 23.65
C VAL A 51 -9.15 -12.84 24.55
N ASN A 52 -9.97 -13.17 25.54
CA ASN A 52 -10.31 -12.29 26.62
C ASN A 52 -10.08 -12.99 27.95
N LEU A 53 -9.01 -12.64 28.65
CA LEU A 53 -8.64 -13.30 29.91
C LEU A 53 -9.54 -12.90 31.10
N ALA A 54 -10.22 -11.77 31.03
CA ALA A 54 -11.16 -11.32 32.05
C ALA A 54 -12.48 -12.13 32.03
N LEU A 55 -12.86 -12.65 30.85
CA LEU A 55 -14.08 -13.40 30.62
C LEU A 55 -13.85 -14.89 30.32
N PRO A 56 -12.70 -15.48 30.64
CA PRO A 56 -12.12 -16.75 30.17
C PRO A 56 -12.64 -17.17 28.78
N PHE A 57 -12.53 -16.28 27.80
CA PHE A 57 -13.02 -16.48 26.44
C PHE A 57 -11.87 -16.73 25.48
N PHE A 58 -11.99 -17.81 24.70
CA PHE A 58 -11.11 -18.13 23.58
C PHE A 58 -11.96 -18.39 22.35
N GLY A 59 -11.73 -17.65 21.29
CA GLY A 59 -12.45 -17.80 20.03
C GLY A 59 -11.49 -17.86 18.85
N PHE A 60 -11.84 -18.67 17.85
CA PHE A 60 -11.09 -18.76 16.60
C PHE A 60 -12.05 -18.59 15.43
N SER A 61 -11.61 -17.83 14.42
CA SER A 61 -12.31 -17.70 13.17
C SER A 61 -11.37 -17.99 12.00
N GLU A 62 -11.91 -18.28 10.85
CA GLU A 62 -11.12 -18.39 9.62
C GLU A 62 -10.80 -17.00 9.09
N PRO A 63 -9.56 -16.77 8.61
CA PRO A 63 -9.25 -15.58 7.87
C PRO A 63 -10.10 -15.52 6.60
N ILE A 64 -10.49 -14.32 6.22
CA ILE A 64 -11.18 -14.06 4.94
C ILE A 64 -10.11 -13.58 3.96
N GLU A 65 -10.17 -14.01 2.72
CA GLU A 65 -9.31 -13.49 1.66
C GLU A 65 -9.52 -11.97 1.53
N SER A 66 -8.46 -11.26 1.13
CA SER A 66 -8.58 -9.83 0.87
C SER A 66 -9.50 -9.57 -0.32
N GLU A 67 -10.15 -8.42 -0.30
CA GLU A 67 -10.97 -7.99 -1.43
C GLU A 67 -10.10 -7.80 -2.67
N LYS A 68 -10.62 -8.24 -3.83
CA LYS A 68 -9.98 -8.08 -5.11
C LYS A 68 -10.73 -7.05 -5.95
N ALA A 69 -10.00 -6.11 -6.53
CA ALA A 69 -10.50 -5.29 -7.62
C ALA A 69 -10.31 -6.03 -8.94
N VAL A 70 -11.29 -5.99 -9.82
CA VAL A 70 -11.19 -6.61 -11.15
C VAL A 70 -11.32 -5.51 -12.19
N TYR A 71 -10.39 -5.47 -13.14
CA TYR A 71 -10.47 -4.55 -14.27
C TYR A 71 -10.27 -5.27 -15.60
N LYS A 72 -10.77 -4.67 -16.66
CA LYS A 72 -10.65 -5.20 -18.02
C LYS A 72 -9.36 -4.72 -18.67
N SER A 73 -8.42 -5.65 -18.84
CA SER A 73 -7.19 -5.45 -19.61
C SER A 73 -7.38 -5.91 -21.06
N LYS A 74 -6.47 -5.50 -21.95
CA LYS A 74 -6.41 -5.97 -23.35
C LYS A 74 -6.39 -7.50 -23.47
N ASN A 75 -5.87 -8.21 -22.49
CA ASN A 75 -5.71 -9.66 -22.47
C ASN A 75 -6.76 -10.41 -21.66
N GLY A 76 -7.82 -9.72 -21.19
CA GLY A 76 -8.88 -10.28 -20.36
C GLY A 76 -9.00 -9.59 -19.01
N GLU A 77 -9.77 -10.19 -18.11
CA GLU A 77 -9.96 -9.67 -16.77
C GLU A 77 -8.73 -9.95 -15.90
N VAL A 78 -8.30 -8.92 -15.18
CA VAL A 78 -7.18 -9.00 -14.21
C VAL A 78 -7.72 -8.69 -12.83
N ALA A 79 -7.50 -9.61 -11.89
CA ALA A 79 -7.82 -9.40 -10.48
C ALA A 79 -6.59 -8.90 -9.73
N ILE A 80 -6.75 -7.82 -8.97
CA ILE A 80 -5.73 -7.21 -8.13
C ILE A 80 -6.19 -7.34 -6.68
N ASP A 81 -5.29 -7.81 -5.83
CA ASP A 81 -5.49 -7.82 -4.39
C ASP A 81 -5.31 -6.40 -3.84
N LYS A 82 -6.38 -5.83 -3.25
CA LYS A 82 -6.38 -4.45 -2.77
C LYS A 82 -5.42 -4.18 -1.61
N LEU A 83 -5.03 -5.21 -0.88
CA LEU A 83 -4.23 -5.07 0.33
C LEU A 83 -2.75 -5.39 0.10
N TRP A 84 -2.46 -6.43 -0.70
CA TRP A 84 -1.12 -7.00 -0.81
C TRP A 84 -0.41 -6.71 -2.12
N ASP A 85 -1.16 -6.47 -3.21
CA ASP A 85 -0.56 -6.13 -4.48
C ASP A 85 -0.05 -4.69 -4.51
N ARG A 86 0.96 -4.48 -5.34
CA ARG A 86 1.52 -3.18 -5.68
C ARG A 86 2.16 -3.26 -7.04
N PHE A 87 2.24 -2.14 -7.72
CA PHE A 87 3.03 -2.03 -8.94
C PHE A 87 4.47 -1.65 -8.59
N GLU A 88 5.43 -2.44 -9.04
CA GLU A 88 6.84 -2.12 -8.90
C GLU A 88 7.37 -1.59 -10.23
N VAL A 89 8.01 -0.43 -10.21
CA VAL A 89 8.58 0.21 -11.39
C VAL A 89 9.98 0.75 -11.09
N ASP A 90 10.77 0.90 -12.14
CA ASP A 90 12.02 1.62 -12.09
C ASP A 90 11.78 3.14 -12.19
N ASN A 91 12.85 3.93 -12.15
CA ASN A 91 12.76 5.38 -12.28
C ASN A 91 12.47 5.81 -13.73
N PHE A 92 11.24 5.55 -14.17
CA PHE A 92 10.72 5.93 -15.48
C PHE A 92 10.61 7.44 -15.63
N THR A 93 10.49 7.91 -16.87
CA THR A 93 9.90 9.21 -17.15
C THR A 93 8.38 9.15 -16.94
N LEU A 94 7.74 10.29 -16.78
CA LEU A 94 6.28 10.34 -16.66
C LEU A 94 5.59 9.71 -17.88
N GLN A 95 6.12 9.94 -19.08
CA GLN A 95 5.57 9.36 -20.31
C GLN A 95 5.71 7.83 -20.30
N GLU A 96 6.89 7.32 -20.00
CA GLU A 96 7.13 5.87 -19.92
C GLU A 96 6.21 5.19 -18.88
N LEU A 97 5.93 5.85 -17.75
CA LEU A 97 4.99 5.34 -16.77
C LEU A 97 3.58 5.25 -17.35
N ILE A 98 3.10 6.31 -18.01
CA ILE A 98 1.76 6.31 -18.63
C ILE A 98 1.66 5.21 -19.67
N ASP A 99 2.63 5.12 -20.58
CA ASP A 99 2.67 4.09 -21.63
C ASP A 99 2.67 2.67 -21.03
N HIS A 100 3.43 2.45 -19.96
CA HIS A 100 3.49 1.16 -19.26
C HIS A 100 2.12 0.74 -18.68
N PHE A 101 1.33 1.69 -18.17
CA PHE A 101 -0.01 1.40 -17.66
C PHE A 101 -1.02 1.24 -18.79
N GLU A 102 -0.90 1.99 -19.87
CA GLU A 102 -1.73 1.81 -21.07
C GLU A 102 -1.54 0.42 -21.71
N GLU A 103 -0.31 -0.12 -21.70
CA GLU A 103 -0.04 -1.50 -22.12
C GLU A 103 -0.78 -2.52 -21.25
N LYS A 104 -0.94 -2.24 -19.95
CA LYS A 104 -1.72 -3.06 -19.02
C LYS A 104 -3.24 -2.87 -19.15
N GLY A 105 -3.68 -1.92 -19.97
CA GLY A 105 -5.10 -1.60 -20.16
C GLY A 105 -5.66 -0.67 -19.09
N LEU A 106 -4.79 0.10 -18.44
CA LEU A 106 -5.15 1.11 -17.44
C LEU A 106 -4.71 2.49 -17.94
N THR A 107 -5.63 3.44 -17.94
CA THR A 107 -5.34 4.84 -18.26
C THR A 107 -5.19 5.63 -16.96
N ILE A 108 -4.00 6.14 -16.68
CA ILE A 108 -3.76 6.96 -15.49
C ILE A 108 -4.46 8.31 -15.65
N THR A 109 -5.39 8.63 -14.76
CA THR A 109 -6.07 9.92 -14.71
C THR A 109 -5.42 10.90 -13.75
N MET A 110 -4.86 10.41 -12.64
CA MET A 110 -4.09 11.20 -11.67
C MET A 110 -2.91 10.41 -11.14
N LEU A 111 -1.82 11.12 -10.83
CA LEU A 111 -0.62 10.60 -10.17
C LEU A 111 -0.19 11.56 -9.07
N SER A 112 -0.05 11.06 -7.86
CA SER A 112 0.41 11.84 -6.71
C SER A 112 1.53 11.14 -5.93
N SER A 113 2.33 11.91 -5.20
CA SER A 113 3.28 11.39 -4.22
C SER A 113 3.18 12.23 -2.95
N GLY A 114 2.68 11.64 -1.89
CA GLY A 114 2.31 12.35 -0.68
C GLY A 114 1.31 13.47 -0.97
N VAL A 115 1.66 14.71 -0.61
CA VAL A 115 0.78 15.88 -0.85
C VAL A 115 0.94 16.51 -2.24
N SER A 116 1.82 15.98 -3.08
CA SER A 116 2.18 16.57 -4.37
C SER A 116 1.45 15.89 -5.52
N LEU A 117 0.60 16.64 -6.23
CA LEU A 117 -0.04 16.17 -7.47
C LEU A 117 0.94 16.36 -8.65
N LEU A 118 1.44 15.23 -9.16
CA LEU A 118 2.45 15.19 -10.20
C LEU A 118 1.84 15.28 -11.61
N TYR A 119 0.75 14.55 -11.83
CA TYR A 119 0.04 14.48 -13.09
C TYR A 119 -1.46 14.45 -12.86
N ALA A 120 -2.20 15.04 -13.76
CA ALA A 120 -3.64 14.86 -13.91
C ALA A 120 -4.02 15.08 -15.37
N ASN A 121 -4.96 14.29 -15.89
CA ASN A 121 -5.42 14.36 -17.27
C ASN A 121 -6.06 15.72 -17.64
N PHE A 122 -6.58 16.45 -16.64
CA PHE A 122 -7.15 17.80 -16.82
C PHE A 122 -6.12 18.92 -16.77
N PHE A 123 -4.81 18.64 -16.62
CA PHE A 123 -3.80 19.67 -16.69
C PHE A 123 -3.64 20.20 -18.11
N GLY A 124 -3.49 21.50 -18.24
CA GLY A 124 -3.26 22.12 -19.56
C GLY A 124 -1.96 21.65 -20.21
N PRO A 125 -1.93 21.58 -21.58
CA PRO A 125 -0.77 21.06 -22.34
C PRO A 125 0.56 21.74 -22.01
N ALA A 126 0.54 23.03 -21.72
CA ALA A 126 1.75 23.77 -21.35
C ALA A 126 2.40 23.27 -20.05
N LYS A 127 1.59 22.85 -19.08
CA LYS A 127 2.06 22.31 -17.79
C LYS A 127 2.59 20.89 -17.92
N LEU A 128 2.03 20.10 -18.82
CA LEU A 128 2.39 18.69 -19.01
C LEU A 128 3.62 18.54 -19.92
N LYS A 129 3.81 19.42 -20.89
CA LYS A 129 4.88 19.33 -21.88
C LYS A 129 6.27 19.11 -21.27
N ASP A 130 6.58 19.87 -20.22
CA ASP A 130 7.88 19.76 -19.54
C ASP A 130 7.95 18.56 -18.59
N ARG A 131 6.79 18.06 -18.10
CA ARG A 131 6.73 16.97 -17.14
C ARG A 131 6.89 15.59 -17.76
N TYR A 132 6.40 15.39 -19.00
CA TYR A 132 6.44 14.08 -19.67
C TYR A 132 7.85 13.52 -19.82
N ALA A 133 8.84 14.37 -20.11
CA ALA A 133 10.23 13.97 -20.27
C ALA A 133 11.01 13.85 -18.95
N MET A 134 10.43 14.30 -17.83
CA MET A 134 11.11 14.25 -16.54
C MET A 134 11.04 12.83 -15.95
N LYS A 135 12.14 12.38 -15.35
CA LYS A 135 12.14 11.18 -14.53
C LYS A 135 11.27 11.38 -13.28
N LEU A 136 10.64 10.33 -12.81
CA LEU A 136 9.74 10.39 -11.65
C LEU A 136 10.42 10.96 -10.41
N SER A 137 11.69 10.60 -10.15
CA SER A 137 12.48 11.17 -9.06
C SER A 137 12.62 12.69 -9.17
N ASP A 138 12.94 13.18 -10.37
CA ASP A 138 13.15 14.61 -10.63
C ASP A 138 11.83 15.37 -10.57
N LEU A 139 10.77 14.75 -11.07
CA LEU A 139 9.42 15.30 -11.02
C LEU A 139 8.93 15.48 -9.59
N VAL A 140 9.15 14.49 -8.71
CA VAL A 140 8.84 14.59 -7.29
C VAL A 140 9.63 15.72 -6.64
N ALA A 141 10.93 15.78 -6.85
CA ALA A 141 11.79 16.84 -6.29
C ALA A 141 11.39 18.23 -6.80
N HIS A 142 11.08 18.34 -8.09
CA HIS A 142 10.66 19.60 -8.74
C HIS A 142 9.34 20.14 -8.15
N ILE A 143 8.34 19.27 -8.00
CA ILE A 143 7.00 19.67 -7.51
C ILE A 143 6.98 19.88 -6.00
N SER A 144 7.60 18.98 -5.23
CA SER A 144 7.66 19.10 -3.77
C SER A 144 8.60 20.20 -3.29
N LYS A 145 9.49 20.68 -4.18
CA LYS A 145 10.59 21.62 -3.88
C LYS A 145 11.53 21.09 -2.78
N LYS A 146 11.61 19.77 -2.66
CA LYS A 146 12.49 19.09 -1.71
C LYS A 146 13.18 17.94 -2.43
N PRO A 147 14.49 17.77 -2.27
CA PRO A 147 15.20 16.61 -2.80
C PRO A 147 14.71 15.34 -2.07
N ILE A 148 14.72 14.24 -2.79
CA ILE A 148 14.49 12.93 -2.18
C ILE A 148 15.73 12.60 -1.33
N PRO A 149 15.59 12.24 -0.05
CA PRO A 149 16.74 11.91 0.79
C PRO A 149 17.51 10.69 0.30
N ASP A 150 18.85 10.71 0.36
CA ASP A 150 19.71 9.64 -0.15
C ASP A 150 19.45 8.26 0.50
N HIS A 151 18.95 8.25 1.73
CA HIS A 151 18.60 7.01 2.43
C HIS A 151 17.26 6.40 2.01
N GLN A 152 16.46 7.14 1.23
CA GLN A 152 15.14 6.69 0.78
C GLN A 152 15.31 5.77 -0.43
N LYS A 153 15.06 4.48 -0.22
CA LYS A 153 15.23 3.45 -1.26
C LYS A 153 14.05 3.31 -2.20
N ASN A 154 12.89 3.78 -1.79
CA ASN A 154 11.67 3.67 -2.58
C ASN A 154 10.86 4.96 -2.50
N VAL A 155 10.17 5.30 -3.58
CA VAL A 155 9.18 6.37 -3.62
C VAL A 155 7.82 5.76 -3.93
N ILE A 156 6.81 6.19 -3.18
CA ILE A 156 5.44 5.71 -3.34
C ILE A 156 4.64 6.73 -4.12
N PHE A 157 3.88 6.23 -5.09
CA PHE A 157 2.90 7.01 -5.83
C PHE A 157 1.52 6.41 -5.67
N GLU A 158 0.54 7.27 -5.51
CA GLU A 158 -0.88 6.93 -5.56
C GLU A 158 -1.40 7.32 -6.94
N ILE A 159 -2.20 6.46 -7.54
CA ILE A 159 -2.79 6.69 -8.84
C ILE A 159 -4.30 6.54 -8.80
N CYS A 160 -4.98 7.33 -9.62
CA CYS A 160 -6.33 7.04 -10.08
C CYS A 160 -6.21 6.56 -11.52
N ALA A 161 -6.94 5.53 -11.87
CA ALA A 161 -6.91 4.96 -13.21
C ALA A 161 -8.31 4.53 -13.66
N GLU A 162 -8.52 4.61 -14.95
CA GLU A 162 -9.68 4.07 -15.65
C GLU A 162 -9.29 2.82 -16.43
N ASP A 163 -10.21 1.88 -16.57
CA ASP A 163 -10.03 0.72 -17.45
C ASP A 163 -10.33 1.07 -18.91
N GLN A 164 -10.27 0.07 -19.79
CA GLN A 164 -10.55 0.25 -21.22
C GLN A 164 -12.00 0.63 -21.52
N THR A 165 -12.92 0.46 -20.58
CA THR A 165 -14.33 0.87 -20.71
C THR A 165 -14.55 2.31 -20.26
N GLY A 166 -13.52 2.95 -19.65
CA GLY A 166 -13.59 4.29 -19.07
C GLY A 166 -14.24 4.27 -17.69
N GLU A 167 -14.29 3.12 -17.03
CA GLU A 167 -14.74 3.02 -15.64
C GLU A 167 -13.55 3.18 -14.69
N ASP A 168 -13.77 3.93 -13.60
CA ASP A 168 -12.78 4.08 -12.52
C ASP A 168 -12.44 2.72 -11.90
N VAL A 169 -11.16 2.42 -11.79
CA VAL A 169 -10.67 1.19 -11.17
C VAL A 169 -9.85 1.51 -9.94
N GLU A 170 -10.20 0.86 -8.84
CA GLU A 170 -9.40 0.92 -7.63
C GLU A 170 -8.15 0.04 -7.79
N VAL A 171 -6.99 0.68 -7.90
CA VAL A 171 -5.70 0.03 -8.13
C VAL A 171 -4.76 0.27 -6.95
N PRO A 172 -3.81 -0.66 -6.68
CA PRO A 172 -2.81 -0.46 -5.64
C PRO A 172 -1.82 0.64 -6.02
N TYR A 173 -1.07 1.08 -5.02
CA TYR A 173 -0.03 2.09 -5.21
C TYR A 173 1.13 1.58 -6.07
N ILE A 174 1.88 2.53 -6.64
CA ILE A 174 3.12 2.26 -7.35
C ILE A 174 4.29 2.46 -6.39
N MET A 175 5.18 1.50 -6.34
CA MET A 175 6.46 1.61 -5.65
C MET A 175 7.59 1.72 -6.67
N MET A 176 8.20 2.89 -6.75
CA MET A 176 9.39 3.11 -7.56
C MET A 176 10.64 2.79 -6.75
N LYS A 177 11.50 1.93 -7.27
CA LYS A 177 12.80 1.64 -6.67
C LYS A 177 13.79 2.73 -7.07
N MET A 178 14.42 3.35 -6.06
CA MET A 178 15.58 4.21 -6.28
C MET A 178 16.78 3.29 -6.50
N GLY A 179 17.43 3.41 -7.66
CA GLY A 179 18.67 2.67 -7.92
C GLY A 179 19.72 2.93 -6.82
N ASN A 180 20.52 1.92 -6.53
CA ASN A 180 21.65 2.04 -5.60
C ASN A 180 22.64 3.07 -6.09
#